data_f074c3d2e2dafadc61346f3214a313a7
#
_entry.id   f074c3d2e2dafadc61346f3214a313a7
#
_cell.length_a   1.000
_cell.length_b   1.000
_cell.length_c   1.000
_cell.angle_alpha   90.00
_cell.angle_beta   90.00
_cell.angle_gamma   90.00
#
_symmetry.space_group_name_H-M   'P 1'
#
loop_
_entity.id
_entity.type
_entity.pdbx_description
1 polymer ?
#
loop_
_entity_poly.entity_id
_entity_poly.type
_entity_poly.pdbx_seq_one_letter_code
_entity_poly.pdbx_strand_id
1 'polypeptide(L)'
;FIEEALDKKASGIVCQKVPLGVNPNDCIQVMNTRASLAMCSSVFYGNPTKDLKVIGVTGTSGKTTITFLIESILKSSGLRAGLFGTIRNCYDEHKFDSDLTTTDPIKLHSQFEWIHKSKGDAVVMEVSSHALDQFRVRWIYFDAVVFTNLTSEHLDYHGTMENYYQAKRKLFFEETRESLKLGKKVVAVVNDQNEYGKRLARELEELNPRVDIFLVSEVSQNLVSDWNGIHGSIEIESKKYEIHSDLLGEFNRENIIQAACVGHALELSQENVSQGVKRASHVEGRMERIGDEQDPVVIVDYAHKPDALEKVLESLNQLKRSDQRI
;
A
#
# COMPACT_ATOMS: atom_id res chain seq x y z
N PHE A 1 -7.47 -31.49 2.85
CA PHE A 1 -6.09 -30.95 2.65
C PHE A 1 -5.02 -31.89 3.19
N ILE A 2 -5.12 -32.41 4.44
CA ILE A 2 -4.06 -33.23 5.04
C ILE A 2 -3.99 -34.58 4.36
N GLU A 3 -5.12 -35.25 4.16
CA GLU A 3 -5.18 -36.54 3.40
C GLU A 3 -4.61 -36.35 1.98
N GLU A 4 -5.00 -35.29 1.29
CA GLU A 4 -4.48 -34.96 -0.03
C GLU A 4 -2.95 -34.74 -0.03
N ALA A 5 -2.41 -34.10 1.00
CA ALA A 5 -0.96 -33.90 1.14
C ALA A 5 -0.24 -35.24 1.37
N LEU A 6 -0.81 -36.13 2.16
CA LEU A 6 -0.28 -37.48 2.41
C LEU A 6 -0.32 -38.33 1.14
N ASP A 7 -1.43 -38.32 0.39
CA ASP A 7 -1.57 -39.00 -0.89
C ASP A 7 -0.52 -38.54 -1.91
N LYS A 8 -0.20 -37.24 -1.88
CA LYS A 8 0.87 -36.62 -2.68
C LYS A 8 2.27 -36.86 -2.11
N LYS A 9 2.41 -37.70 -1.08
CA LYS A 9 3.69 -38.06 -0.42
C LYS A 9 4.44 -36.83 0.15
N ALA A 10 3.72 -35.94 0.80
CA ALA A 10 4.34 -34.86 1.54
C ALA A 10 5.30 -35.43 2.60
N SER A 11 6.52 -34.87 2.69
CA SER A 11 7.54 -35.33 3.64
C SER A 11 7.29 -34.89 5.07
N GLY A 12 6.34 -33.96 5.31
CA GLY A 12 5.93 -33.48 6.61
C GLY A 12 4.73 -32.56 6.51
N ILE A 13 4.05 -32.38 7.62
CA ILE A 13 2.82 -31.58 7.73
C ILE A 13 3.01 -30.51 8.80
N VAL A 14 2.70 -29.26 8.45
CA VAL A 14 2.61 -28.16 9.43
C VAL A 14 1.15 -27.98 9.82
N CYS A 15 0.84 -28.15 11.10
CA CYS A 15 -0.54 -28.12 11.60
C CYS A 15 -0.64 -27.41 12.96
N GLN A 16 -1.83 -26.90 13.29
CA GLN A 16 -2.10 -26.36 14.64
C GLN A 16 -2.46 -27.47 15.62
N LYS A 17 -3.02 -28.55 15.13
CA LYS A 17 -3.40 -29.72 15.91
C LYS A 17 -3.11 -30.97 15.07
N VAL A 18 -2.42 -31.93 15.68
CA VAL A 18 -2.12 -33.19 15.00
C VAL A 18 -3.41 -33.92 14.69
N PRO A 19 -3.69 -34.29 13.44
CA PRO A 19 -4.91 -34.98 13.05
C PRO A 19 -4.93 -36.44 13.57
N LEU A 20 -6.13 -36.97 13.80
CA LEU A 20 -6.32 -38.36 14.14
C LEU A 20 -5.81 -39.26 12.98
N GLY A 21 -5.04 -40.27 13.34
CA GLY A 21 -4.51 -41.22 12.35
C GLY A 21 -3.24 -40.81 11.63
N VAL A 22 -2.71 -39.61 11.90
CA VAL A 22 -1.42 -39.16 11.37
C VAL A 22 -0.33 -39.39 12.41
N ASN A 23 0.83 -39.91 11.98
CA ASN A 23 1.98 -40.05 12.87
C ASN A 23 2.46 -38.70 13.35
N PRO A 24 2.53 -38.43 14.67
CA PRO A 24 3.00 -37.15 15.21
C PRO A 24 4.42 -36.74 14.77
N ASN A 25 5.28 -37.73 14.46
CA ASN A 25 6.64 -37.49 13.98
C ASN A 25 6.70 -36.89 12.58
N ASP A 26 5.63 -37.00 11.80
CA ASP A 26 5.50 -36.43 10.48
C ASP A 26 4.86 -35.03 10.52
N CYS A 27 4.57 -34.53 11.74
CA CYS A 27 3.89 -33.28 11.98
C CYS A 27 4.79 -32.27 12.71
N ILE A 28 4.79 -31.03 12.23
CA ILE A 28 5.33 -29.86 12.93
C ILE A 28 4.14 -29.09 13.47
N GLN A 29 3.95 -29.13 14.79
CA GLN A 29 2.87 -28.40 15.44
C GLN A 29 3.25 -26.94 15.66
N VAL A 30 2.39 -26.01 15.20
CA VAL A 30 2.60 -24.56 15.28
C VAL A 30 1.36 -23.88 15.85
N MET A 31 1.54 -22.69 16.41
CA MET A 31 0.43 -21.89 16.96
C MET A 31 -0.49 -21.34 15.85
N ASN A 32 0.07 -20.99 14.68
CA ASN A 32 -0.68 -20.42 13.57
C ASN A 32 -0.08 -20.88 12.24
N THR A 33 -0.84 -21.69 11.50
CA THR A 33 -0.39 -22.25 10.22
C THR A 33 -0.27 -21.21 9.12
N ARG A 34 -1.07 -20.13 9.12
CA ARG A 34 -0.97 -19.03 8.14
C ARG A 34 0.33 -18.22 8.34
N ALA A 35 0.63 -17.88 9.60
CA ALA A 35 1.88 -17.21 9.92
C ALA A 35 3.12 -18.08 9.59
N SER A 36 3.02 -19.40 9.85
CA SER A 36 4.06 -20.35 9.50
C SER A 36 4.23 -20.51 7.99
N LEU A 37 3.13 -20.51 7.22
CA LEU A 37 3.18 -20.54 5.76
C LEU A 37 3.93 -19.31 5.22
N ALA A 38 3.64 -18.12 5.73
CA ALA A 38 4.33 -16.91 5.33
C ALA A 38 5.84 -16.97 5.65
N MET A 39 6.19 -17.49 6.84
CA MET A 39 7.60 -17.68 7.23
C MET A 39 8.30 -18.69 6.29
N CYS A 40 7.69 -19.84 6.06
CA CYS A 40 8.25 -20.86 5.18
C CYS A 40 8.43 -20.31 3.76
N SER A 41 7.45 -19.57 3.26
CA SER A 41 7.53 -18.93 1.93
C SER A 41 8.69 -17.95 1.86
N SER A 42 8.82 -17.07 2.85
CA SER A 42 9.93 -16.11 2.90
C SER A 42 11.30 -16.81 2.87
N VAL A 43 11.48 -17.82 3.71
CA VAL A 43 12.74 -18.60 3.79
C VAL A 43 13.01 -19.38 2.51
N PHE A 44 11.97 -20.05 1.98
CA PHE A 44 12.08 -20.89 0.76
C PHE A 44 12.55 -20.05 -0.45
N TYR A 45 12.03 -18.84 -0.58
CA TYR A 45 12.40 -17.90 -1.64
C TYR A 45 13.60 -17.01 -1.28
N GLY A 46 14.38 -17.35 -0.23
CA GLY A 46 15.63 -16.67 0.13
C GLY A 46 15.46 -15.31 0.78
N ASN A 47 14.29 -15.01 1.37
CA ASN A 47 13.98 -13.72 2.02
C ASN A 47 14.23 -12.50 1.11
N PRO A 48 13.66 -12.41 -0.08
CA PRO A 48 14.01 -11.43 -1.10
C PRO A 48 13.81 -9.97 -0.63
N THR A 49 12.89 -9.74 0.30
CA THR A 49 12.57 -8.40 0.82
C THR A 49 13.59 -7.86 1.82
N LYS A 50 14.64 -8.63 2.17
CA LYS A 50 15.78 -8.10 2.92
C LYS A 50 16.59 -7.10 2.10
N ASP A 51 16.74 -7.39 0.81
CA ASP A 51 17.59 -6.63 -0.11
C ASP A 51 16.78 -5.64 -0.98
N LEU A 52 15.47 -5.87 -1.13
CA LEU A 52 14.56 -4.93 -1.80
C LEU A 52 14.11 -3.83 -0.83
N LYS A 53 13.93 -2.61 -1.37
CA LYS A 53 13.15 -1.56 -0.68
C LYS A 53 11.67 -1.90 -0.81
N VAL A 54 10.97 -2.08 0.30
CA VAL A 54 9.55 -2.45 0.28
C VAL A 54 8.70 -1.38 0.93
N ILE A 55 7.71 -0.90 0.18
CA ILE A 55 6.75 0.11 0.63
C ILE A 55 5.35 -0.51 0.68
N GLY A 56 4.73 -0.49 1.86
CA GLY A 56 3.38 -1.01 2.09
C GLY A 56 2.36 0.10 2.32
N VAL A 57 1.27 0.09 1.56
CA VAL A 57 0.21 1.10 1.68
C VAL A 57 -1.09 0.46 2.16
N THR A 58 -1.60 0.90 3.32
CA THR A 58 -2.88 0.44 3.87
C THR A 58 -3.83 1.60 4.15
N GLY A 59 -5.10 1.30 4.23
CA GLY A 59 -6.20 2.23 4.49
C GLY A 59 -7.48 1.76 3.82
N THR A 60 -8.55 2.51 3.93
CA THR A 60 -9.81 2.19 3.22
C THR A 60 -9.71 2.60 1.77
N SER A 61 -9.48 3.86 1.49
CA SER A 61 -9.37 4.45 0.14
C SER A 61 -7.97 5.03 -0.10
N GLY A 62 -7.62 5.32 -1.37
CA GLY A 62 -6.36 5.98 -1.74
C GLY A 62 -5.17 5.03 -1.96
N LYS A 63 -5.21 3.79 -1.50
CA LYS A 63 -4.10 2.82 -1.63
C LYS A 63 -3.55 2.72 -3.05
N THR A 64 -4.41 2.48 -4.01
CA THR A 64 -4.04 2.31 -5.42
C THR A 64 -3.36 3.56 -5.96
N THR A 65 -3.96 4.73 -5.78
CA THR A 65 -3.38 6.00 -6.27
C THR A 65 -2.01 6.25 -5.65
N ILE A 66 -1.87 6.04 -4.33
CA ILE A 66 -0.61 6.25 -3.63
C ILE A 66 0.46 5.26 -4.10
N THR A 67 0.12 3.99 -4.32
CA THR A 67 1.10 3.01 -4.84
C THR A 67 1.57 3.35 -6.24
N PHE A 68 0.69 3.85 -7.12
CA PHE A 68 1.07 4.34 -8.45
C PHE A 68 1.97 5.58 -8.39
N LEU A 69 1.64 6.54 -7.53
CA LEU A 69 2.48 7.72 -7.29
C LEU A 69 3.87 7.34 -6.80
N ILE A 70 3.96 6.45 -5.81
CA ILE A 70 5.23 6.00 -5.23
C ILE A 70 6.04 5.21 -6.29
N GLU A 71 5.42 4.31 -7.05
CA GLU A 71 6.10 3.60 -8.14
C GLU A 71 6.71 4.59 -9.14
N SER A 72 5.96 5.60 -9.54
CA SER A 72 6.41 6.63 -10.47
C SER A 72 7.57 7.47 -9.90
N ILE A 73 7.51 7.82 -8.61
CA ILE A 73 8.58 8.53 -7.91
C ILE A 73 9.86 7.67 -7.87
N LEU A 74 9.75 6.39 -7.52
CA LEU A 74 10.88 5.47 -7.52
C LEU A 74 11.51 5.34 -8.91
N LYS A 75 10.69 5.14 -9.94
CA LYS A 75 11.16 5.06 -11.34
C LYS A 75 11.81 6.36 -11.83
N SER A 76 11.28 7.52 -11.42
CA SER A 76 11.88 8.83 -11.75
C SER A 76 13.22 9.03 -11.06
N SER A 77 13.46 8.30 -9.96
CA SER A 77 14.76 8.27 -9.27
C SER A 77 15.73 7.22 -9.82
N GLY A 78 15.40 6.58 -10.92
CA GLY A 78 16.24 5.56 -11.55
C GLY A 78 16.14 4.18 -10.90
N LEU A 79 15.23 3.98 -9.94
CA LEU A 79 15.01 2.69 -9.30
C LEU A 79 14.04 1.83 -10.12
N ARG A 80 14.37 0.55 -10.27
CA ARG A 80 13.49 -0.43 -10.89
C ARG A 80 12.52 -0.96 -9.85
N ALA A 81 11.28 -0.51 -9.91
CA ALA A 81 10.25 -0.79 -8.93
C ALA A 81 9.14 -1.69 -9.49
N GLY A 82 8.75 -2.71 -8.72
CA GLY A 82 7.55 -3.49 -8.94
C GLY A 82 6.35 -2.88 -8.23
N LEU A 83 5.16 -3.00 -8.84
CA LEU A 83 3.88 -2.56 -8.30
C LEU A 83 2.96 -3.74 -8.05
N PHE A 84 2.36 -3.80 -6.85
CA PHE A 84 1.42 -4.85 -6.46
C PHE A 84 0.15 -4.25 -5.86
N GLY A 85 -0.97 -4.49 -6.49
CA GLY A 85 -2.24 -3.91 -6.03
C GLY A 85 -3.47 -4.41 -6.77
N THR A 86 -4.55 -3.69 -6.59
CA THR A 86 -5.87 -4.05 -7.11
C THR A 86 -5.94 -4.06 -8.64
N ILE A 87 -5.28 -3.09 -9.30
CA ILE A 87 -5.37 -2.92 -10.75
C ILE A 87 -4.37 -3.81 -11.47
N ARG A 88 -3.12 -3.85 -10.98
CA ARG A 88 -2.06 -4.64 -11.60
C ARG A 88 -1.01 -5.11 -10.60
N ASN A 89 -0.38 -6.22 -10.94
CA ASN A 89 0.84 -6.70 -10.33
C ASN A 89 1.88 -6.82 -11.45
N CYS A 90 2.93 -6.03 -11.39
CA CYS A 90 3.91 -5.98 -12.47
C CYS A 90 5.30 -5.53 -11.99
N TYR A 91 6.28 -5.87 -12.80
CA TYR A 91 7.63 -5.31 -12.72
C TYR A 91 8.13 -5.15 -14.16
N ASP A 92 8.47 -3.94 -14.55
CA ASP A 92 8.69 -3.55 -15.94
C ASP A 92 7.51 -4.01 -16.83
N GLU A 93 7.76 -4.74 -17.89
CA GLU A 93 6.77 -5.28 -18.82
C GLU A 93 6.14 -6.61 -18.33
N HIS A 94 6.71 -7.23 -17.28
CA HIS A 94 6.25 -8.49 -16.76
C HIS A 94 5.04 -8.30 -15.85
N LYS A 95 3.95 -9.02 -16.16
CA LYS A 95 2.73 -9.03 -15.35
C LYS A 95 2.63 -10.32 -14.56
N PHE A 96 2.22 -10.20 -13.32
CA PHE A 96 1.93 -11.33 -12.43
C PHE A 96 0.42 -11.45 -12.22
N ASP A 97 -0.11 -12.67 -12.33
CA ASP A 97 -1.52 -12.92 -12.09
C ASP A 97 -1.86 -12.84 -10.59
N SER A 98 -2.94 -12.14 -10.28
CA SER A 98 -3.50 -12.11 -8.92
C SER A 98 -5.00 -11.82 -8.96
N ASP A 99 -5.76 -12.59 -8.20
CA ASP A 99 -7.20 -12.40 -8.00
C ASP A 99 -7.51 -11.53 -6.76
N LEU A 100 -6.49 -11.09 -6.06
CA LEU A 100 -6.61 -10.37 -4.79
C LEU A 100 -5.72 -9.13 -4.80
N THR A 101 -6.20 -8.06 -4.18
CA THR A 101 -5.40 -6.83 -3.95
C THR A 101 -4.04 -7.15 -3.31
N THR A 102 -4.01 -8.08 -2.36
CA THR A 102 -2.80 -8.61 -1.72
C THR A 102 -2.90 -10.12 -1.75
N THR A 103 -2.12 -10.76 -2.58
CA THR A 103 -2.18 -12.20 -2.82
C THR A 103 -1.64 -13.03 -1.63
N ASP A 104 -1.59 -14.35 -1.77
CA ASP A 104 -1.09 -15.25 -0.74
C ASP A 104 0.45 -15.16 -0.55
N PRO A 105 0.99 -15.63 0.59
CA PRO A 105 2.41 -15.49 0.89
C PRO A 105 3.32 -16.20 -0.11
N ILE A 106 2.91 -17.35 -0.64
CA ILE A 106 3.73 -18.15 -1.57
C ILE A 106 3.95 -17.35 -2.85
N LYS A 107 2.85 -16.83 -3.44
CA LYS A 107 2.91 -16.01 -4.65
C LYS A 107 3.69 -14.72 -4.39
N LEU A 108 3.44 -14.01 -3.27
CA LEU A 108 4.17 -12.78 -2.95
C LEU A 108 5.69 -13.01 -2.90
N HIS A 109 6.15 -13.96 -2.11
CA HIS A 109 7.59 -14.21 -1.96
C HIS A 109 8.23 -14.73 -3.24
N SER A 110 7.53 -15.54 -4.05
CA SER A 110 8.03 -16.00 -5.35
C SER A 110 8.19 -14.84 -6.34
N GLN A 111 7.22 -13.92 -6.37
CA GLN A 111 7.25 -12.73 -7.23
C GLN A 111 8.36 -11.77 -6.79
N PHE A 112 8.56 -11.58 -5.50
CA PHE A 112 9.64 -10.74 -4.96
C PHE A 112 11.01 -11.35 -5.22
N GLU A 113 11.16 -12.68 -5.10
CA GLU A 113 12.39 -13.37 -5.51
C GLU A 113 12.68 -13.16 -6.99
N TRP A 114 11.66 -13.29 -7.85
CA TRP A 114 11.80 -13.05 -9.28
C TRP A 114 12.26 -11.61 -9.58
N ILE A 115 11.65 -10.60 -8.93
CA ILE A 115 12.07 -9.20 -9.05
C ILE A 115 13.50 -9.02 -8.59
N HIS A 116 13.88 -9.55 -7.43
CA HIS A 116 15.24 -9.47 -6.90
C HIS A 116 16.27 -10.09 -7.86
N LYS A 117 15.99 -11.30 -8.39
CA LYS A 117 16.84 -11.94 -9.40
C LYS A 117 16.92 -11.16 -10.72
N SER A 118 15.84 -10.47 -11.08
CA SER A 118 15.78 -9.57 -12.25
C SER A 118 16.43 -8.20 -12.00
N LYS A 119 17.17 -8.05 -10.87
CA LYS A 119 17.84 -6.81 -10.47
C LYS A 119 16.89 -5.65 -10.17
N GLY A 120 15.68 -5.94 -9.69
CA GLY A 120 14.79 -4.95 -9.12
C GLY A 120 15.37 -4.33 -7.85
N ASP A 121 15.04 -3.06 -7.61
CA ASP A 121 15.53 -2.29 -6.48
C ASP A 121 14.46 -2.12 -5.40
N ALA A 122 13.18 -2.08 -5.81
CA ALA A 122 12.09 -1.78 -4.91
C ALA A 122 10.78 -2.50 -5.29
N VAL A 123 9.89 -2.58 -4.32
CA VAL A 123 8.51 -3.03 -4.47
C VAL A 123 7.59 -2.08 -3.73
N VAL A 124 6.54 -1.61 -4.36
CA VAL A 124 5.44 -0.91 -3.71
C VAL A 124 4.18 -1.75 -3.79
N MET A 125 3.47 -1.90 -2.67
CA MET A 125 2.32 -2.79 -2.60
C MET A 125 1.15 -2.24 -1.79
N GLU A 126 -0.07 -2.53 -2.26
CA GLU A 126 -1.27 -2.37 -1.45
C GLU A 126 -1.33 -3.48 -0.40
N VAL A 127 -1.57 -3.10 0.86
CA VAL A 127 -1.72 -4.03 1.98
C VAL A 127 -3.14 -3.95 2.51
N SER A 128 -3.97 -4.93 2.16
CA SER A 128 -5.36 -5.00 2.61
C SER A 128 -5.46 -5.43 4.07
N SER A 129 -6.53 -5.03 4.76
CA SER A 129 -6.80 -5.45 6.15
C SER A 129 -6.97 -6.97 6.28
N HIS A 130 -7.57 -7.61 5.28
CA HIS A 130 -7.66 -9.07 5.19
C HIS A 130 -6.29 -9.73 5.12
N ALA A 131 -5.37 -9.15 4.33
CA ALA A 131 -4.01 -9.69 4.22
C ALA A 131 -3.25 -9.60 5.54
N LEU A 132 -3.41 -8.51 6.27
CA LEU A 132 -2.82 -8.32 7.60
C LEU A 132 -3.42 -9.30 8.62
N ASP A 133 -4.75 -9.43 8.63
CA ASP A 133 -5.42 -10.34 9.54
C ASP A 133 -5.13 -11.82 9.24
N GLN A 134 -4.95 -12.15 7.98
CA GLN A 134 -4.62 -13.50 7.50
C GLN A 134 -3.12 -13.78 7.42
N PHE A 135 -2.26 -12.90 7.92
CA PHE A 135 -0.79 -13.04 7.93
C PHE A 135 -0.15 -13.17 6.53
N ARG A 136 -0.81 -12.68 5.47
CA ARG A 136 -0.30 -12.84 4.09
C ARG A 136 1.00 -12.06 3.85
N VAL A 137 1.18 -10.94 4.55
CA VAL A 137 2.35 -10.06 4.44
C VAL A 137 3.37 -10.27 5.56
N ARG A 138 3.17 -11.29 6.39
CA ARG A 138 4.10 -11.63 7.45
C ARG A 138 5.46 -12.02 6.87
N TRP A 139 6.56 -11.58 7.49
CA TRP A 139 7.94 -11.80 7.02
C TRP A 139 8.29 -11.04 5.73
N ILE A 140 7.53 -10.02 5.37
CA ILE A 140 7.95 -8.99 4.43
C ILE A 140 8.65 -7.90 5.24
N TYR A 141 9.84 -7.49 4.81
CA TYR A 141 10.65 -6.49 5.51
C TYR A 141 10.44 -5.11 4.89
N PHE A 142 9.52 -4.35 5.47
CA PHE A 142 9.16 -3.02 4.99
C PHE A 142 10.21 -1.95 5.34
N ASP A 143 10.46 -1.03 4.43
CA ASP A 143 11.25 0.20 4.62
C ASP A 143 10.36 1.40 4.88
N ALA A 144 9.17 1.43 4.27
CA ALA A 144 8.16 2.44 4.53
C ALA A 144 6.76 1.82 4.59
N VAL A 145 5.91 2.37 5.46
CA VAL A 145 4.51 1.98 5.60
C VAL A 145 3.62 3.22 5.60
N VAL A 146 2.49 3.17 4.90
CA VAL A 146 1.61 4.31 4.70
C VAL A 146 0.21 3.98 5.21
N PHE A 147 -0.35 4.88 6.05
CA PHE A 147 -1.76 4.84 6.46
C PHE A 147 -2.54 5.96 5.80
N THR A 148 -3.49 5.61 4.93
CA THR A 148 -4.24 6.60 4.16
C THR A 148 -5.43 7.15 4.91
N ASN A 149 -6.33 6.31 5.34
CA ASN A 149 -7.55 6.64 6.09
C ASN A 149 -8.26 5.38 6.60
N LEU A 150 -9.30 5.57 7.44
CA LEU A 150 -10.20 4.51 7.83
C LEU A 150 -11.64 5.03 7.85
N THR A 151 -12.47 4.50 6.97
CA THR A 151 -13.92 4.71 6.94
C THR A 151 -14.64 3.36 6.99
N SER A 152 -15.96 3.36 7.17
CA SER A 152 -16.74 2.13 7.33
C SER A 152 -16.68 1.25 6.08
N GLU A 153 -15.93 0.15 6.18
CA GLU A 153 -15.77 -0.85 5.13
C GLU A 153 -15.41 -2.21 5.74
N HIS A 154 -15.75 -3.31 5.03
CA HIS A 154 -15.39 -4.68 5.43
C HIS A 154 -15.87 -5.07 6.85
N LEU A 155 -16.98 -4.49 7.33
CA LEU A 155 -17.54 -4.83 8.66
C LEU A 155 -18.22 -6.19 8.67
N ASP A 156 -18.59 -6.73 7.52
CA ASP A 156 -19.00 -8.12 7.32
C ASP A 156 -17.89 -9.11 7.72
N TYR A 157 -16.64 -8.74 7.53
CA TYR A 157 -15.47 -9.54 7.91
C TYR A 157 -14.94 -9.18 9.31
N HIS A 158 -14.72 -7.89 9.59
CA HIS A 158 -14.08 -7.45 10.83
C HIS A 158 -15.06 -7.30 11.99
N GLY A 159 -16.37 -7.23 11.74
CA GLY A 159 -17.43 -7.06 12.71
C GLY A 159 -17.57 -5.64 13.27
N THR A 160 -16.46 -4.99 13.63
CA THR A 160 -16.43 -3.63 14.19
C THR A 160 -15.35 -2.76 13.57
N MET A 161 -15.53 -1.43 13.65
CA MET A 161 -14.51 -0.47 13.24
C MET A 161 -13.21 -0.64 14.04
N GLU A 162 -13.31 -1.00 15.32
CA GLU A 162 -12.13 -1.26 16.16
C GLU A 162 -11.32 -2.45 15.64
N ASN A 163 -11.95 -3.57 15.35
CA ASN A 163 -11.26 -4.73 14.77
C ASN A 163 -10.66 -4.40 13.42
N TYR A 164 -11.34 -3.60 12.60
CA TYR A 164 -10.85 -3.14 11.31
C TYR A 164 -9.60 -2.25 11.47
N TYR A 165 -9.62 -1.33 12.44
CA TYR A 165 -8.45 -0.54 12.82
C TYR A 165 -7.30 -1.43 13.29
N GLN A 166 -7.55 -2.34 14.24
CA GLN A 166 -6.55 -3.24 14.77
C GLN A 166 -5.91 -4.12 13.68
N ALA A 167 -6.68 -4.56 12.70
CA ALA A 167 -6.15 -5.29 11.55
C ALA A 167 -5.12 -4.45 10.76
N LYS A 168 -5.44 -3.19 10.43
CA LYS A 168 -4.51 -2.30 9.70
C LYS A 168 -3.32 -1.86 10.56
N ARG A 169 -3.53 -1.66 11.84
CA ARG A 169 -2.50 -1.31 12.82
C ARG A 169 -1.35 -2.33 12.85
N LYS A 170 -1.62 -3.60 12.57
CA LYS A 170 -0.58 -4.66 12.50
C LYS A 170 0.57 -4.30 11.56
N LEU A 171 0.30 -3.60 10.44
CA LEU A 171 1.34 -3.18 9.51
C LEU A 171 2.42 -2.33 10.20
N PHE A 172 2.03 -1.45 11.11
CA PHE A 172 2.89 -0.46 11.76
C PHE A 172 3.62 -1.00 13.01
N PHE A 173 3.11 -2.04 13.62
CA PHE A 173 3.65 -2.57 14.89
C PHE A 173 4.20 -3.99 14.76
N GLU A 174 3.49 -4.86 14.06
CA GLU A 174 3.87 -6.26 13.98
C GLU A 174 4.78 -6.53 12.77
N GLU A 175 4.41 -5.99 11.60
CA GLU A 175 5.17 -6.25 10.38
C GLU A 175 6.46 -5.42 10.32
N THR A 176 6.45 -4.18 10.80
CA THR A 176 7.66 -3.35 10.90
C THR A 176 8.68 -3.87 11.93
N ARG A 177 8.22 -4.62 12.94
CA ARG A 177 9.09 -5.18 14.00
C ARG A 177 10.23 -6.04 13.43
N GLU A 178 9.93 -6.87 12.46
CA GLU A 178 10.94 -7.76 11.87
C GLU A 178 11.93 -6.97 11.00
N SER A 179 11.46 -5.91 10.32
CA SER A 179 12.32 -4.97 9.59
C SER A 179 13.30 -4.27 10.54
N LEU A 180 12.82 -3.77 11.67
CA LEU A 180 13.64 -3.12 12.70
C LEU A 180 14.66 -4.07 13.34
N LYS A 181 14.31 -5.35 13.56
CA LYS A 181 15.25 -6.37 14.03
C LYS A 181 16.37 -6.66 13.03
N LEU A 182 16.05 -6.59 11.74
CA LEU A 182 17.03 -6.74 10.67
C LEU A 182 17.96 -5.52 10.53
N GLY A 183 17.64 -4.41 11.22
CA GLY A 183 18.40 -3.16 11.15
C GLY A 183 17.95 -2.22 10.03
N LYS A 184 16.81 -2.49 9.38
CA LYS A 184 16.24 -1.53 8.43
C LYS A 184 15.77 -0.27 9.16
N LYS A 185 15.99 0.88 8.53
CA LYS A 185 15.36 2.13 8.92
C LYS A 185 13.92 2.10 8.38
N VAL A 186 12.94 2.14 9.28
CA VAL A 186 11.52 2.06 8.92
C VAL A 186 10.85 3.41 9.11
N VAL A 187 10.09 3.82 8.11
CA VAL A 187 9.32 5.06 8.10
C VAL A 187 7.84 4.78 8.05
N ALA A 188 7.06 5.50 8.85
CA ALA A 188 5.59 5.52 8.78
C ALA A 188 5.11 6.87 8.27
N VAL A 189 4.37 6.89 7.17
CA VAL A 189 3.65 8.07 6.70
C VAL A 189 2.18 7.89 7.10
N VAL A 190 1.68 8.80 7.92
CA VAL A 190 0.34 8.70 8.50
C VAL A 190 -0.51 9.90 8.08
N ASN A 191 -1.63 9.63 7.43
CA ASN A 191 -2.65 10.66 7.25
C ASN A 191 -3.45 10.81 8.55
N ASP A 192 -3.11 11.81 9.33
CA ASP A 192 -3.69 12.15 10.62
C ASP A 192 -4.86 13.17 10.52
N GLN A 193 -5.38 13.41 9.34
CA GLN A 193 -6.56 14.28 9.12
C GLN A 193 -7.86 13.66 9.65
N ASN A 194 -7.85 12.38 10.05
CA ASN A 194 -8.98 11.66 10.62
C ASN A 194 -8.64 11.06 11.99
N GLU A 195 -9.65 10.70 12.77
CA GLU A 195 -9.49 10.23 14.16
C GLU A 195 -8.62 8.97 14.29
N TYR A 196 -8.74 8.03 13.35
CA TYR A 196 -7.93 6.81 13.37
C TYR A 196 -6.46 7.06 13.01
N GLY A 197 -6.20 8.00 12.10
CA GLY A 197 -4.85 8.45 11.79
C GLY A 197 -4.20 9.16 12.97
N LYS A 198 -4.92 10.09 13.63
CA LYS A 198 -4.47 10.74 14.87
C LYS A 198 -4.17 9.74 15.99
N ARG A 199 -5.02 8.72 16.12
CA ARG A 199 -4.81 7.65 17.09
C ARG A 199 -3.56 6.84 16.76
N LEU A 200 -3.38 6.45 15.49
CA LEU A 200 -2.22 5.69 15.03
C LEU A 200 -0.92 6.45 15.25
N ALA A 201 -0.90 7.76 14.94
CA ALA A 201 0.25 8.62 15.16
C ALA A 201 0.69 8.62 16.63
N ARG A 202 -0.24 8.90 17.56
CA ARG A 202 0.04 8.86 19.01
C ARG A 202 0.53 7.49 19.48
N GLU A 203 -0.11 6.41 19.03
CA GLU A 203 0.31 5.05 19.40
C GLU A 203 1.72 4.72 18.85
N LEU A 204 2.09 5.21 17.68
CA LEU A 204 3.44 5.02 17.12
C LEU A 204 4.50 5.76 17.94
N GLU A 205 4.26 7.02 18.27
CA GLU A 205 5.16 7.82 19.11
C GLU A 205 5.41 7.17 20.47
N GLU A 206 4.35 6.68 21.13
CA GLU A 206 4.41 6.10 22.45
C GLU A 206 5.00 4.68 22.48
N LEU A 207 4.61 3.83 21.51
CA LEU A 207 4.83 2.38 21.58
C LEU A 207 5.88 1.87 20.58
N ASN A 208 6.25 2.66 19.58
CA ASN A 208 7.22 2.23 18.56
C ASN A 208 8.21 3.36 18.15
N PRO A 209 8.96 3.94 19.10
CA PRO A 209 9.80 5.13 18.86
C PRO A 209 11.00 4.89 17.92
N ARG A 210 11.17 3.69 17.40
CA ARG A 210 12.20 3.36 16.39
C ARG A 210 11.71 3.51 14.95
N VAL A 211 10.45 3.84 14.76
CA VAL A 211 9.87 4.15 13.47
C VAL A 211 9.84 5.66 13.32
N ASP A 212 10.45 6.18 12.27
CA ASP A 212 10.37 7.61 11.94
C ASP A 212 8.97 7.90 11.40
N ILE A 213 8.33 8.98 11.87
CA ILE A 213 6.93 9.29 11.55
C ILE A 213 6.87 10.58 10.75
N PHE A 214 6.13 10.57 9.65
CA PHE A 214 5.74 11.74 8.86
C PHE A 214 4.22 11.90 8.89
N LEU A 215 3.74 13.04 9.40
CA LEU A 215 2.32 13.35 9.49
C LEU A 215 1.90 14.26 8.33
N VAL A 216 0.76 13.94 7.70
CA VAL A 216 0.22 14.76 6.61
C VAL A 216 -0.12 16.18 7.10
N SER A 217 -0.57 16.33 8.35
CA SER A 217 -0.88 17.63 8.94
C SER A 217 0.34 18.57 9.13
N GLU A 218 1.54 18.00 9.19
CA GLU A 218 2.79 18.74 9.37
C GLU A 218 3.38 19.27 8.04
N VAL A 219 2.85 18.80 6.91
CA VAL A 219 3.28 19.24 5.59
C VAL A 219 2.63 20.57 5.24
N SER A 220 3.44 21.59 5.13
CA SER A 220 2.98 22.89 4.60
C SER A 220 2.63 22.73 3.12
N GLN A 221 1.46 23.20 2.71
CA GLN A 221 1.00 23.06 1.35
C GLN A 221 0.38 24.34 0.79
N ASN A 222 0.68 24.62 -0.47
CA ASN A 222 0.04 25.62 -1.30
C ASN A 222 -0.36 24.94 -2.63
N LEU A 223 -1.37 24.06 -2.55
CA LEU A 223 -1.87 23.29 -3.68
C LEU A 223 -3.24 23.82 -4.10
N VAL A 224 -3.41 23.94 -5.41
CA VAL A 224 -4.69 24.24 -6.07
C VAL A 224 -5.14 23.01 -6.82
N SER A 225 -6.45 22.70 -6.74
CA SER A 225 -7.09 21.61 -7.49
C SER A 225 -8.12 22.22 -8.44
N ASP A 226 -7.96 22.00 -9.73
CA ASP A 226 -8.87 22.42 -10.79
C ASP A 226 -8.99 21.36 -11.90
N TRP A 227 -9.62 21.71 -13.05
CA TRP A 227 -9.73 20.80 -14.19
C TRP A 227 -8.39 20.44 -14.87
N ASN A 228 -7.33 21.17 -14.58
CA ASN A 228 -5.98 20.88 -15.08
C ASN A 228 -5.22 19.98 -14.10
N GLY A 229 -5.87 19.57 -13.00
CA GLY A 229 -5.30 18.70 -12.00
C GLY A 229 -4.93 19.42 -10.70
N ILE A 230 -3.84 18.97 -10.05
CA ILE A 230 -3.35 19.50 -8.78
C ILE A 230 -1.96 20.10 -8.99
N HIS A 231 -1.82 21.38 -8.69
CA HIS A 231 -0.56 22.09 -8.89
C HIS A 231 -0.26 23.08 -7.77
N GLY A 232 1.02 23.40 -7.59
CA GLY A 232 1.52 24.28 -6.54
C GLY A 232 2.78 23.73 -5.89
N SER A 233 2.90 23.85 -4.59
CA SER A 233 4.06 23.35 -3.86
C SER A 233 3.69 22.80 -2.48
N ILE A 234 4.53 21.87 -2.00
CA ILE A 234 4.50 21.38 -0.62
C ILE A 234 5.90 21.53 0.00
N GLU A 235 5.96 21.62 1.32
CA GLU A 235 7.20 21.65 2.07
C GLU A 235 7.19 20.57 3.15
N ILE A 236 8.20 19.70 3.10
CA ILE A 236 8.43 18.61 4.05
C ILE A 236 9.79 18.85 4.68
N GLU A 237 9.86 19.04 6.01
CA GLU A 237 11.11 19.30 6.74
C GLU A 237 12.02 20.35 6.06
N SER A 238 11.46 21.51 5.70
CA SER A 238 12.17 22.63 5.04
C SER A 238 12.66 22.34 3.61
N LYS A 239 12.28 21.21 3.00
CA LYS A 239 12.52 20.92 1.58
C LYS A 239 11.24 21.22 0.79
N LYS A 240 11.34 22.07 -0.22
CA LYS A 240 10.22 22.44 -1.08
C LYS A 240 10.14 21.53 -2.31
N TYR A 241 8.94 21.04 -2.62
CA TYR A 241 8.62 20.20 -3.77
C TYR A 241 7.59 20.91 -4.64
N GLU A 242 7.92 21.13 -5.91
CA GLU A 242 6.96 21.63 -6.88
C GLU A 242 6.07 20.49 -7.36
N ILE A 243 4.77 20.69 -7.29
CA ILE A 243 3.75 19.67 -7.62
C ILE A 243 3.02 20.07 -8.89
N HIS A 244 3.02 19.17 -9.85
CA HIS A 244 2.17 19.21 -11.04
C HIS A 244 1.65 17.80 -11.28
N SER A 245 0.34 17.60 -11.22
CA SER A 245 -0.32 16.30 -11.38
C SER A 245 -1.64 16.49 -12.11
N ASP A 246 -1.91 15.64 -13.09
CA ASP A 246 -3.18 15.63 -13.81
C ASP A 246 -4.31 14.90 -13.04
N LEU A 247 -4.00 14.37 -11.85
CA LEU A 247 -5.00 13.74 -10.99
C LEU A 247 -6.05 14.75 -10.54
N LEU A 248 -7.33 14.38 -10.66
CA LEU A 248 -8.47 15.19 -10.30
C LEU A 248 -8.97 14.86 -8.88
N GLY A 249 -9.58 15.84 -8.23
CA GLY A 249 -10.27 15.68 -6.93
C GLY A 249 -9.40 16.02 -5.72
N GLU A 250 -10.00 16.74 -4.77
CA GLU A 250 -9.35 17.25 -3.56
C GLU A 250 -8.67 16.14 -2.73
N PHE A 251 -9.26 14.96 -2.66
CA PHE A 251 -8.67 13.83 -1.92
C PHE A 251 -7.32 13.35 -2.50
N ASN A 252 -7.02 13.67 -3.77
CA ASN A 252 -5.73 13.35 -4.38
C ASN A 252 -4.61 14.28 -3.90
N ARG A 253 -4.91 15.44 -3.31
CA ARG A 253 -3.90 16.27 -2.63
C ARG A 253 -3.24 15.48 -1.49
N GLU A 254 -4.06 14.85 -0.62
CA GLU A 254 -3.54 14.02 0.47
C GLU A 254 -2.76 12.80 -0.06
N ASN A 255 -3.23 12.17 -1.14
CA ASN A 255 -2.53 11.05 -1.77
C ASN A 255 -1.15 11.48 -2.29
N ILE A 256 -1.04 12.64 -2.94
CA ILE A 256 0.22 13.21 -3.43
C ILE A 256 1.16 13.54 -2.27
N ILE A 257 0.66 14.18 -1.21
CA ILE A 257 1.45 14.50 -0.02
C ILE A 257 2.03 13.22 0.59
N GLN A 258 1.23 12.19 0.79
CA GLN A 258 1.70 10.93 1.36
C GLN A 258 2.77 10.26 0.49
N ALA A 259 2.57 10.24 -0.83
CA ALA A 259 3.58 9.70 -1.74
C ALA A 259 4.88 10.52 -1.76
N ALA A 260 4.77 11.85 -1.68
CA ALA A 260 5.93 12.73 -1.58
C ALA A 260 6.69 12.55 -0.25
N CYS A 261 5.97 12.36 0.88
CA CYS A 261 6.58 12.02 2.16
C CYS A 261 7.38 10.71 2.09
N VAL A 262 6.87 9.68 1.39
CA VAL A 262 7.64 8.45 1.17
C VAL A 262 8.91 8.74 0.36
N GLY A 263 8.81 9.51 -0.73
CA GLY A 263 9.96 9.90 -1.54
C GLY A 263 11.00 10.69 -0.73
N HIS A 264 10.55 11.63 0.10
CA HIS A 264 11.39 12.40 1.03
C HIS A 264 12.10 11.47 2.04
N ALA A 265 11.35 10.60 2.69
CA ALA A 265 11.87 9.68 3.71
C ALA A 265 12.88 8.66 3.14
N LEU A 266 12.73 8.28 1.88
CA LEU A 266 13.71 7.46 1.15
C LEU A 266 14.90 8.27 0.61
N GLU A 267 15.02 9.55 0.99
CA GLU A 267 16.11 10.47 0.61
C GLU A 267 16.23 10.70 -0.90
N LEU A 268 15.10 10.58 -1.64
CA LEU A 268 15.07 10.87 -3.07
C LEU A 268 15.15 12.38 -3.32
N SER A 269 15.72 12.79 -4.46
CA SER A 269 15.84 14.20 -4.77
C SER A 269 14.48 14.88 -4.97
N GLN A 270 14.39 16.17 -4.62
CA GLN A 270 13.16 16.97 -4.82
C GLN A 270 12.69 16.93 -6.27
N GLU A 271 13.62 17.00 -7.22
CA GLU A 271 13.33 16.92 -8.64
C GLU A 271 12.71 15.57 -9.03
N ASN A 272 13.27 14.46 -8.54
CA ASN A 272 12.76 13.12 -8.83
C ASN A 272 11.36 12.89 -8.24
N VAL A 273 11.10 13.39 -7.03
CA VAL A 273 9.77 13.33 -6.42
C VAL A 273 8.77 14.13 -7.24
N SER A 274 9.10 15.39 -7.59
CA SER A 274 8.23 16.25 -8.41
C SER A 274 7.97 15.64 -9.79
N GLN A 275 9.00 15.12 -10.46
CA GLN A 275 8.85 14.45 -11.75
C GLN A 275 8.03 13.15 -11.65
N GLY A 276 8.22 12.39 -10.58
CA GLY A 276 7.45 11.18 -10.34
C GLY A 276 5.96 11.46 -10.15
N VAL A 277 5.61 12.47 -9.38
CA VAL A 277 4.23 12.93 -9.23
C VAL A 277 3.65 13.35 -10.58
N LYS A 278 4.39 14.14 -11.36
CA LYS A 278 3.95 14.59 -12.69
C LYS A 278 3.72 13.44 -13.66
N ARG A 279 4.57 12.42 -13.66
CA ARG A 279 4.46 11.26 -14.56
C ARG A 279 3.34 10.30 -14.18
N ALA A 280 2.91 10.29 -12.91
CA ALA A 280 1.75 9.52 -12.45
C ALA A 280 0.44 10.26 -12.79
N SER A 281 0.30 10.72 -14.02
CA SER A 281 -0.82 11.54 -14.49
C SER A 281 -2.12 10.76 -14.61
N HIS A 282 -2.07 9.42 -14.59
CA HIS A 282 -3.20 8.56 -14.88
C HIS A 282 -3.19 7.33 -13.98
N VAL A 283 -4.29 7.11 -13.28
CA VAL A 283 -4.56 5.89 -12.53
C VAL A 283 -5.90 5.33 -13.00
N GLU A 284 -5.88 4.19 -13.66
CA GLU A 284 -7.04 3.55 -14.28
C GLU A 284 -8.20 3.42 -13.28
N GLY A 285 -9.38 3.92 -13.65
CA GLY A 285 -10.57 3.90 -12.81
C GLY A 285 -10.48 4.71 -11.50
N ARG A 286 -9.64 5.75 -11.42
CA ARG A 286 -9.51 6.65 -10.26
C ARG A 286 -9.62 8.11 -10.69
N MET A 287 -10.86 8.64 -10.70
CA MET A 287 -11.18 9.95 -11.27
C MET A 287 -10.57 10.14 -12.66
N GLU A 288 -10.55 9.05 -13.41
CA GLU A 288 -9.93 8.97 -14.72
C GLU A 288 -10.74 9.75 -15.74
N ARG A 289 -10.13 10.78 -16.31
CA ARG A 289 -10.74 11.54 -17.39
C ARG A 289 -10.55 10.81 -18.71
N ILE A 290 -11.65 10.49 -19.39
CA ILE A 290 -11.66 9.82 -20.69
C ILE A 290 -11.96 10.84 -21.78
N GLY A 291 -11.19 10.79 -22.86
CA GLY A 291 -11.34 11.66 -24.04
C GLY A 291 -10.58 12.98 -23.93
N ASP A 292 -10.69 13.77 -25.00
CA ASP A 292 -10.06 15.08 -25.10
C ASP A 292 -10.88 16.15 -24.36
N GLU A 293 -10.46 17.42 -24.43
CA GLU A 293 -11.12 18.56 -23.75
C GLU A 293 -12.55 18.90 -24.26
N GLN A 294 -13.13 18.03 -25.07
CA GLN A 294 -14.45 18.21 -25.65
C GLN A 294 -15.57 17.83 -24.69
N ASP A 295 -16.67 18.54 -24.71
CA ASP A 295 -17.89 18.15 -24.00
C ASP A 295 -18.58 16.96 -24.71
N PRO A 296 -19.14 16.02 -23.92
CA PRO A 296 -19.17 15.94 -22.47
C PRO A 296 -17.87 15.39 -21.88
N VAL A 297 -17.46 15.90 -20.72
CA VAL A 297 -16.35 15.32 -19.95
C VAL A 297 -16.82 13.99 -19.34
N VAL A 298 -16.11 12.92 -19.62
CA VAL A 298 -16.37 11.59 -19.06
C VAL A 298 -15.34 11.28 -18.00
N ILE A 299 -15.80 10.94 -16.79
CA ILE A 299 -14.96 10.54 -15.66
C ILE A 299 -15.30 9.09 -15.29
N VAL A 300 -14.29 8.25 -15.17
CA VAL A 300 -14.40 6.86 -14.69
C VAL A 300 -13.81 6.76 -13.29
N ASP A 301 -14.57 6.22 -12.34
CA ASP A 301 -14.10 5.96 -10.99
C ASP A 301 -14.62 4.63 -10.45
N TYR A 302 -13.82 3.97 -9.65
CA TYR A 302 -14.14 2.70 -9.02
C TYR A 302 -15.06 2.84 -7.80
N ALA A 303 -15.46 4.04 -7.42
CA ALA A 303 -16.36 4.29 -6.29
C ALA A 303 -17.67 3.50 -6.43
N HIS A 304 -17.90 2.57 -5.53
CA HIS A 304 -19.07 1.67 -5.52
C HIS A 304 -19.74 1.61 -4.14
N LYS A 305 -19.32 2.48 -3.22
CA LYS A 305 -19.87 2.63 -1.86
C LYS A 305 -20.34 4.05 -1.63
N PRO A 306 -21.33 4.28 -0.75
CA PRO A 306 -21.89 5.60 -0.51
C PRO A 306 -20.83 6.68 -0.22
N ASP A 307 -19.97 6.46 0.78
CA ASP A 307 -18.94 7.42 1.19
C ASP A 307 -17.93 7.74 0.08
N ALA A 308 -17.57 6.74 -0.73
CA ALA A 308 -16.64 6.93 -1.85
C ALA A 308 -17.31 7.69 -2.99
N LEU A 309 -18.56 7.34 -3.32
CA LEU A 309 -19.35 8.01 -4.36
C LEU A 309 -19.63 9.46 -3.98
N GLU A 310 -19.97 9.73 -2.72
CA GLU A 310 -20.16 11.09 -2.19
C GLU A 310 -18.92 11.95 -2.42
N LYS A 311 -17.73 11.48 -2.04
CA LYS A 311 -16.46 12.20 -2.25
C LYS A 311 -16.15 12.47 -3.73
N VAL A 312 -16.43 11.52 -4.61
CA VAL A 312 -16.28 11.70 -6.05
C VAL A 312 -17.24 12.79 -6.55
N LEU A 313 -18.52 12.72 -6.19
CA LEU A 313 -19.51 13.71 -6.59
C LEU A 313 -19.24 15.11 -6.00
N GLU A 314 -18.80 15.19 -4.75
CA GLU A 314 -18.37 16.44 -4.13
C GLU A 314 -17.19 17.06 -4.90
N SER A 315 -16.16 16.25 -5.22
CA SER A 315 -15.02 16.71 -6.01
C SER A 315 -15.43 17.20 -7.38
N LEU A 316 -16.30 16.48 -8.08
CA LEU A 316 -16.83 16.91 -9.38
C LEU A 316 -17.66 18.19 -9.27
N ASN A 317 -18.46 18.34 -8.19
CA ASN A 317 -19.23 19.56 -7.95
C ASN A 317 -18.34 20.79 -7.68
N GLN A 318 -17.18 20.61 -7.07
CA GLN A 318 -16.20 21.67 -6.87
C GLN A 318 -15.48 22.06 -8.18
N LEU A 319 -15.23 21.09 -9.03
CA LEU A 319 -14.53 21.29 -10.30
C LEU A 319 -15.43 21.85 -11.40
N LYS A 320 -16.73 21.52 -11.39
CA LYS A 320 -17.65 21.94 -12.47
C LYS A 320 -17.83 23.45 -12.56
N ARG A 321 -17.96 23.96 -13.79
CA ARG A 321 -18.40 25.34 -14.04
C ARG A 321 -19.89 25.51 -13.72
N SER A 322 -20.32 26.75 -13.52
CA SER A 322 -21.71 27.07 -13.16
C SER A 322 -22.74 26.65 -14.22
N ASP A 323 -22.32 26.52 -15.48
CA ASP A 323 -23.13 26.09 -16.63
C ASP A 323 -23.15 24.58 -16.85
N GLN A 324 -22.35 23.81 -16.13
CA GLN A 324 -22.23 22.35 -16.25
C GLN A 324 -23.14 21.62 -15.26
N ARG A 325 -23.60 20.43 -15.67
CA ARG A 325 -24.35 19.48 -14.83
C ARG A 325 -23.53 18.18 -14.70
N ILE A 326 -23.67 17.54 -13.56
CA ILE A 326 -23.15 16.20 -13.28
C ILE A 326 -24.32 15.24 -13.38
#